data_d1eba53f9704d961cac7b606bd36e8f3
#
_entry.id   d1eba53f9704d961cac7b606bd36e8f3
#
_cell.length_a   1.000
_cell.length_b   1.000
_cell.length_c   1.000
_cell.angle_alpha   90.00
_cell.angle_beta   90.00
_cell.angle_gamma   90.00
#
_symmetry.space_group_name_H-M   'P 1'
#
loop_
_entity.id
_entity.type
_entity.pdbx_description
1 polymer ?
#
loop_
_entity_poly.entity_id
_entity_poly.type
_entity_poly.pdbx_seq_one_letter_code
_entity_poly.pdbx_strand_id
1 'polypeptide(L)' 'MATLTKKMTKEEIIQLKNRLTPFILNESTPQYTYYQIKTKECTITAYTSGKVVFQGADLNWLEPEKKEESSI' A
#
# COMPACT_ATOMS: atom_id res chain seq x y z
N MET A 1 -1.30 -4.10 -15.22
CA MET A 1 -1.65 -3.80 -13.84
C MET A 1 -1.00 -4.80 -12.93
N ALA A 2 -0.59 -4.36 -11.77
CA ALA A 2 0.09 -5.22 -10.82
C ALA A 2 -0.64 -5.21 -9.49
N THR A 3 -0.53 -6.32 -8.77
CA THR A 3 -1.13 -6.43 -7.44
C THR A 3 -0.07 -6.99 -6.49
N LEU A 4 0.12 -6.31 -5.39
CA LEU A 4 1.06 -6.73 -4.36
C LEU A 4 0.31 -6.80 -3.04
N THR A 5 0.51 -7.89 -2.31
CA THR A 5 -0.09 -8.04 -0.99
C THR A 5 1.02 -8.20 0.03
N LYS A 6 0.97 -7.41 1.10
CA LYS A 6 1.96 -7.47 2.15
C LYS A 6 1.28 -7.58 3.49
N LYS A 7 1.96 -8.21 4.43
CA LYS A 7 1.51 -8.26 5.80
C LYS A 7 2.24 -7.19 6.58
N MET A 8 1.51 -6.34 7.27
CA MET A 8 2.12 -5.22 7.97
C MET A 8 1.47 -5.09 9.35
N THR A 9 2.26 -4.57 10.29
CA THR A 9 1.71 -4.28 11.60
C THR A 9 0.87 -3.02 11.54
N LYS A 10 0.08 -2.81 12.59
CA LYS A 10 -0.74 -1.62 12.65
C LYS A 10 0.12 -0.35 12.55
N GLU A 11 1.26 -0.36 13.22
CA GLU A 11 2.16 0.78 13.16
C GLU A 11 2.65 1.04 11.76
N GLU A 12 3.04 -0.02 11.08
CA GLU A 12 3.52 0.12 9.70
C GLU A 12 2.42 0.64 8.79
N ILE A 13 1.20 0.19 9.01
CA ILE A 13 0.08 0.65 8.21
C ILE A 13 -0.15 2.14 8.41
N ILE A 14 -0.05 2.60 9.65
CA ILE A 14 -0.22 4.03 9.95
C ILE A 14 0.90 4.84 9.31
N GLN A 15 2.12 4.35 9.40
CA GLN A 15 3.26 5.06 8.82
C GLN A 15 3.14 5.13 7.30
N LEU A 16 2.65 4.07 6.70
CA LEU A 16 2.44 4.06 5.26
C LEU A 16 1.47 5.17 4.85
N LYS A 17 0.40 5.34 5.60
CA LYS A 17 -0.55 6.40 5.29
C LYS A 17 0.12 7.76 5.39
N ASN A 18 0.92 7.97 6.43
CA ASN A 18 1.61 9.24 6.59
C ASN A 18 2.54 9.52 5.42
N ARG A 19 3.24 8.50 4.94
CA ARG A 19 4.13 8.68 3.81
C ARG A 19 3.38 9.03 2.55
N LEU A 20 2.18 8.50 2.39
CA LEU A 20 1.40 8.70 1.18
C LEU A 20 0.51 9.92 1.23
N THR A 21 0.41 10.57 2.38
CA THR A 21 -0.49 11.71 2.54
C THR A 21 -0.39 12.73 1.41
N PRO A 22 0.82 13.14 0.98
CA PRO A 22 0.89 14.13 -0.10
C PRO A 22 0.40 13.61 -1.44
N PHE A 23 0.24 12.31 -1.58
CA PHE A 23 -0.13 11.71 -2.86
C PHE A 23 -1.56 11.21 -2.88
N ILE A 24 -2.28 11.36 -1.78
CA ILE A 24 -3.64 10.81 -1.68
C ILE A 24 -4.59 11.65 -2.50
N LEU A 25 -5.24 11.02 -3.48
CA LEU A 25 -6.27 11.66 -4.26
C LEU A 25 -7.65 11.40 -3.65
N ASN A 26 -7.81 10.24 -3.04
CA ASN A 26 -9.08 9.88 -2.45
C ASN A 26 -8.80 8.92 -1.31
N GLU A 27 -9.57 9.04 -0.24
CA GLU A 27 -9.40 8.19 0.93
C GLU A 27 -10.77 7.76 1.42
N SER A 28 -10.89 6.49 1.79
CA SER A 28 -12.12 5.99 2.37
C SER A 28 -11.77 4.91 3.38
N THR A 29 -12.79 4.47 4.12
CA THR A 29 -12.60 3.42 5.12
C THR A 29 -13.68 2.38 4.92
N PRO A 30 -13.49 1.48 3.95
CA PRO A 30 -14.46 0.41 3.75
C PRO A 30 -14.51 -0.50 4.96
N GLN A 31 -15.55 -1.31 5.02
CA GLN A 31 -15.72 -2.24 6.12
C GLN A 31 -14.51 -3.17 6.20
N TYR A 32 -14.06 -3.43 7.42
CA TYR A 32 -12.93 -4.33 7.70
C TYR A 32 -11.59 -3.80 7.24
N THR A 33 -11.48 -2.49 7.03
CA THR A 33 -10.19 -1.90 6.67
C THR A 33 -9.84 -0.77 7.62
N TYR A 34 -8.54 -0.50 7.73
CA TYR A 34 -8.10 0.73 8.39
C TYR A 34 -8.31 1.92 7.47
N TYR A 35 -8.03 1.74 6.18
CA TYR A 35 -8.23 2.78 5.20
C TYR A 35 -8.06 2.20 3.80
N GLN A 36 -8.57 2.93 2.85
CA GLN A 36 -8.32 2.66 1.45
C GLN A 36 -7.94 3.99 0.80
N ILE A 37 -6.76 4.01 0.18
CA ILE A 37 -6.21 5.22 -0.38
C ILE A 37 -6.05 5.04 -1.88
N LYS A 38 -6.49 6.05 -2.63
CA LYS A 38 -6.27 6.08 -4.06
C LYS A 38 -5.27 7.16 -4.39
N THR A 39 -4.21 6.80 -5.06
CA THR A 39 -3.25 7.75 -5.58
C THR A 39 -3.34 7.76 -7.10
N LYS A 40 -2.55 8.63 -7.69
CA LYS A 40 -2.57 8.76 -9.14
C LYS A 40 -2.21 7.44 -9.83
N GLU A 41 -1.37 6.63 -9.19
CA GLU A 41 -0.84 5.45 -9.87
C GLU A 41 -1.32 4.13 -9.27
N CYS A 42 -1.83 4.15 -8.07
CA CYS A 42 -2.22 2.89 -7.45
C CYS A 42 -3.28 3.09 -6.38
N THR A 43 -3.83 1.97 -5.94
CA THR A 43 -4.80 1.94 -4.86
C THR A 43 -4.25 1.06 -3.75
N ILE A 44 -4.27 1.56 -2.52
CA ILE A 44 -3.77 0.84 -1.37
C ILE A 44 -4.93 0.59 -0.42
N THR A 45 -5.15 -0.68 -0.08
CA THR A 45 -6.19 -1.07 0.87
C THR A 45 -5.55 -1.76 2.06
N ALA A 46 -5.70 -1.19 3.23
CA ALA A 46 -5.13 -1.75 4.45
C ALA A 46 -6.23 -2.40 5.28
N TYR A 47 -6.20 -3.72 5.38
CA TYR A 47 -7.22 -4.47 6.09
C TYR A 47 -6.89 -4.57 7.57
N THR A 48 -7.93 -4.65 8.39
CA THR A 48 -7.73 -4.73 9.85
C THR A 48 -7.04 -6.03 10.26
N SER A 49 -7.00 -7.02 9.39
CA SER A 49 -6.28 -8.25 9.66
C SER A 49 -4.76 -8.10 9.54
N GLY A 50 -4.30 -6.95 9.07
CA GLY A 50 -2.88 -6.73 8.89
C GLY A 50 -2.42 -6.88 7.44
N LYS A 51 -3.34 -7.19 6.56
CA LYS A 51 -3.02 -7.38 5.15
C LYS A 51 -3.19 -6.06 4.41
N VAL A 52 -2.20 -5.71 3.61
CA VAL A 52 -2.25 -4.49 2.82
C VAL A 52 -2.11 -4.88 1.36
N VAL A 53 -3.07 -4.44 0.56
CA VAL A 53 -3.10 -4.77 -0.87
C VAL A 53 -2.79 -3.52 -1.67
N PHE A 54 -1.82 -3.64 -2.57
CA PHE A 54 -1.41 -2.56 -3.45
C PHE A 54 -1.78 -2.94 -4.87
N GLN A 55 -2.56 -2.12 -5.53
CA GLN A 55 -2.98 -2.37 -6.91
C GLN A 55 -2.66 -1.17 -7.76
N GLY A 56 -2.03 -1.39 -8.91
CA GLY A 56 -1.73 -0.27 -9.77
C GLY A 56 -0.79 -0.65 -10.88
N ALA A 57 -0.40 0.36 -11.64
CA ALA A 57 0.44 0.15 -12.82
C ALA A 57 1.91 0.02 -12.46
N ASP A 58 2.35 0.68 -11.40
CA ASP A 58 3.77 0.71 -11.05
C ASP A 58 3.90 0.72 -9.54
N LEU A 59 4.43 -0.37 -9.01
CA LEU A 59 4.62 -0.51 -7.57
C LEU A 59 6.10 -0.49 -7.18
N ASN A 60 6.98 -0.21 -8.11
CA ASN A 60 8.41 -0.23 -7.83
C ASN A 60 8.81 0.73 -6.72
N TRP A 61 8.17 1.87 -6.66
CA TRP A 61 8.51 2.86 -5.66
C TRP A 61 8.18 2.41 -4.24
N LEU A 62 7.38 1.36 -4.12
CA LEU A 62 7.03 0.83 -2.81
C LEU A 62 8.07 -0.15 -2.29
N GLU A 63 8.72 -0.90 -3.19
CA GLU A 63 9.58 -2.00 -2.79
C GLU A 63 10.84 -2.03 -3.63
N PRO A 64 11.63 -0.98 -3.62
CA PRO A 64 12.82 -0.98 -4.46
C PRO A 64 13.84 -2.06 -4.06
N GLU A 65 13.91 -2.37 -2.78
CA GLU A 65 14.92 -3.33 -2.33
C GLU A 65 14.64 -4.76 -2.77
N LYS A 66 13.39 -5.06 -2.99
CA LYS A 66 13.05 -6.43 -3.34
C LYS A 66 13.69 -6.87 -4.62
N LYS A 67 13.90 -5.95 -5.53
CA LYS A 67 14.54 -6.30 -6.77
C LYS A 67 15.94 -6.78 -6.56
N GLU A 68 16.64 -6.18 -5.65
CA GLU A 68 18.00 -6.59 -5.40
C GLU A 68 18.07 -7.99 -4.89
N GLU A 69 17.17 -8.32 -3.99
CA GLU A 69 17.17 -9.65 -3.46
C GLU A 69 16.91 -10.69 -4.52
N SER A 70 15.97 -10.41 -5.37
CA SER A 70 15.64 -11.38 -6.38
C SER A 70 16.72 -11.52 -7.42
N SER A 71 17.58 -10.56 -7.55
CA SER A 71 18.63 -10.63 -8.54
C SER A 71 19.76 -11.56 -8.13
N ILE A 72 19.81 -11.93 -6.90
CA ILE A 72 20.83 -12.85 -6.44
C ILE A 72 20.51 -14.26 -6.85
#